data_75fc4fefa0dfd42fb420daa45c01e210
#
_entry.id   75fc4fefa0dfd42fb420daa45c01e210
#
_cell.length_a   1.000
_cell.length_b   1.000
_cell.length_c   1.000
_cell.angle_alpha   90.00
_cell.angle_beta   90.00
_cell.angle_gamma   90.00
#
_symmetry.space_group_name_H-M   'P 1'
#
loop_
_entity.id
_entity.type
_entity.pdbx_description
1 polymer ?
#
loop_
_entity_poly.entity_id
_entity_poly.type
_entity_poly.pdbx_seq_one_letter_code
_entity_poly.pdbx_strand_id
1 'polypeptide(L)'
;MVPRLLRDSGWRHRTPDEGGGLGVLLVPGFGFGDRSLVLASAWLRARGYRPAPARIGLNVGCTSELVDRIERRLEEHVERTGRRVVVLGQSRGGWLGRLAAARRPDLVRGLVTLGSPVLDPLGVSPRVVRAARALTRLSALGVPGLLDEDCFTGPCYHTNTASLAAELPPSVPALAFASRLDRVAPWELCQDPSAECVEIRSSHTAMGLHPDFYRILRPKLAAWAAADDLAPSPV
;
A
#
# COMPACT_ATOMS: atom_id res chain seq x y z
N MET A 1 -9.23 -10.86 16.15
CA MET A 1 -8.82 -11.28 14.80
C MET A 1 -7.45 -11.93 14.75
N VAL A 2 -6.41 -11.36 15.38
CA VAL A 2 -5.06 -11.97 15.41
C VAL A 2 -5.07 -13.45 15.81
N PRO A 3 -5.75 -13.93 16.89
CA PRO A 3 -5.77 -15.36 17.22
C PRO A 3 -6.39 -16.25 16.13
N ARG A 4 -7.38 -15.75 15.40
CA ARG A 4 -7.99 -16.48 14.28
C ARG A 4 -7.02 -16.60 13.11
N LEU A 5 -6.31 -15.53 12.77
CA LEU A 5 -5.29 -15.53 11.73
C LEU A 5 -4.17 -16.52 12.06
N LEU A 6 -3.63 -16.46 13.28
CA LEU A 6 -2.53 -17.33 13.71
C LEU A 6 -2.90 -18.82 13.79
N ARG A 7 -4.19 -19.15 13.83
CA ARG A 7 -4.71 -20.54 13.78
C ARG A 7 -5.01 -21.00 12.35
N ASP A 8 -5.10 -20.10 11.39
CA ASP A 8 -5.39 -20.43 10.00
C ASP A 8 -4.26 -21.24 9.37
N SER A 9 -4.60 -22.35 8.71
CA SER A 9 -3.61 -23.24 8.11
C SER A 9 -2.84 -22.56 6.98
N GLY A 10 -3.53 -21.73 6.19
CA GLY A 10 -2.91 -20.92 5.12
C GLY A 10 -1.92 -19.89 5.64
N TRP A 11 -2.12 -19.39 6.87
CA TRP A 11 -1.16 -18.53 7.54
C TRP A 11 0.05 -19.30 8.07
N ARG A 12 -0.18 -20.45 8.71
CA ARG A 12 0.87 -21.22 9.42
C ARG A 12 1.80 -21.98 8.49
N HIS A 13 1.30 -22.41 7.33
CA HIS A 13 2.08 -23.19 6.39
C HIS A 13 3.23 -22.36 5.82
N ARG A 14 4.44 -22.86 5.98
CA ARG A 14 5.67 -22.22 5.48
C ARG A 14 6.04 -22.82 4.13
N THR A 15 6.33 -21.97 3.17
CA THR A 15 6.76 -22.36 1.81
C THR A 15 7.94 -21.48 1.41
N PRO A 16 9.15 -21.77 1.93
CA PRO A 16 10.29 -20.83 1.85
C PRO A 16 10.72 -20.49 0.42
N ASP A 17 10.37 -21.32 -0.57
CA ASP A 17 10.78 -21.10 -1.96
C ASP A 17 9.68 -20.44 -2.82
N GLU A 18 8.46 -20.27 -2.30
CA GLU A 18 7.31 -19.74 -3.04
C GLU A 18 7.55 -18.33 -3.58
N GLY A 19 8.20 -17.49 -2.80
CA GLY A 19 8.43 -16.08 -3.15
C GLY A 19 9.61 -15.85 -4.09
N GLY A 20 10.51 -16.84 -4.27
CA GLY A 20 11.69 -16.71 -5.13
C GLY A 20 12.53 -15.46 -4.88
N GLY A 21 12.50 -14.91 -3.67
CA GLY A 21 13.19 -13.67 -3.31
C GLY A 21 12.53 -12.39 -3.84
N LEU A 22 11.29 -12.43 -4.38
CA LEU A 22 10.56 -11.24 -4.84
C LEU A 22 10.42 -10.21 -3.71
N GLY A 23 10.82 -8.97 -3.98
CA GLY A 23 10.70 -7.85 -3.06
C GLY A 23 9.24 -7.42 -2.85
N VAL A 24 8.88 -7.06 -1.62
CA VAL A 24 7.57 -6.47 -1.30
C VAL A 24 7.77 -5.24 -0.42
N LEU A 25 7.46 -4.05 -0.92
CA LEU A 25 7.49 -2.82 -0.15
C LEU A 25 6.17 -2.65 0.61
N LEU A 26 6.26 -2.49 1.93
CA LEU A 26 5.10 -2.38 2.81
C LEU A 26 4.87 -0.92 3.21
N VAL A 27 3.69 -0.37 2.86
CA VAL A 27 3.35 1.04 3.10
C VAL A 27 2.21 1.15 4.12
N PRO A 28 2.45 1.72 5.32
CA PRO A 28 1.47 1.80 6.39
C PRO A 28 0.36 2.83 6.10
N GLY A 29 -0.79 2.69 6.78
CA GLY A 29 -1.92 3.63 6.73
C GLY A 29 -1.66 4.94 7.46
N PHE A 30 -2.61 5.89 7.32
CA PHE A 30 -2.57 7.20 7.98
C PHE A 30 -2.37 7.08 9.50
N GLY A 31 -1.42 7.83 10.04
CA GLY A 31 -1.10 7.86 11.46
C GLY A 31 -0.33 6.62 11.97
N PHE A 32 -0.07 5.65 11.10
CA PHE A 32 0.68 4.45 11.45
C PHE A 32 2.10 4.47 10.85
N GLY A 33 3.00 3.74 11.48
CA GLY A 33 4.35 3.48 10.98
C GLY A 33 4.52 2.02 10.57
N ASP A 34 5.73 1.67 10.15
CA ASP A 34 6.10 0.35 9.59
C ASP A 34 5.73 -0.85 10.48
N ARG A 35 5.72 -0.66 11.81
CA ARG A 35 5.36 -1.72 12.77
C ARG A 35 3.92 -2.23 12.64
N SER A 36 3.02 -1.43 12.05
CA SER A 36 1.62 -1.84 11.83
C SER A 36 1.49 -3.02 10.86
N LEU A 37 2.49 -3.24 9.99
CA LEU A 37 2.50 -4.29 8.97
C LEU A 37 3.45 -5.47 9.32
N VAL A 38 3.86 -5.60 10.59
CA VAL A 38 4.81 -6.63 11.03
C VAL A 38 4.30 -8.06 10.76
N LEU A 39 2.99 -8.31 10.89
CA LEU A 39 2.41 -9.62 10.63
C LEU A 39 2.44 -9.95 9.13
N ALA A 40 2.10 -9.00 8.26
CA ALA A 40 2.24 -9.19 6.82
C ALA A 40 3.71 -9.45 6.44
N SER A 41 4.64 -8.71 7.02
CA SER A 41 6.08 -8.91 6.84
C SER A 41 6.52 -10.32 7.27
N ALA A 42 6.05 -10.81 8.41
CA ALA A 42 6.39 -12.15 8.91
C ALA A 42 5.83 -13.25 7.99
N TRP A 43 4.58 -13.10 7.52
CA TRP A 43 3.95 -14.03 6.58
C TRP A 43 4.69 -14.10 5.24
N LEU A 44 5.10 -12.96 4.70
CA LEU A 44 5.87 -12.88 3.46
C LEU A 44 7.24 -13.56 3.60
N ARG A 45 7.98 -13.26 4.68
CA ARG A 45 9.28 -13.91 4.94
C ARG A 45 9.19 -15.43 5.05
N ALA A 46 8.13 -15.92 5.71
CA ALA A 46 7.91 -17.35 5.87
C ALA A 46 7.68 -18.08 4.53
N ARG A 47 7.49 -17.33 3.43
CA ARG A 47 7.25 -17.83 2.06
C ARG A 47 8.34 -17.44 1.07
N GLY A 48 9.50 -16.95 1.55
CA GLY A 48 10.63 -16.65 0.69
C GLY A 48 10.55 -15.32 -0.04
N TYR A 49 9.56 -14.46 0.26
CA TYR A 49 9.56 -13.08 -0.20
C TYR A 49 10.54 -12.22 0.62
N ARG A 50 10.94 -11.08 0.06
CA ARG A 50 11.80 -10.10 0.74
C ARG A 50 10.99 -8.83 1.08
N PRO A 51 10.20 -8.82 2.18
CA PRO A 51 9.49 -7.61 2.59
C PRO A 51 10.43 -6.55 3.12
N ALA A 52 10.19 -5.30 2.71
CA ALA A 52 10.88 -4.12 3.21
C ALA A 52 9.86 -3.08 3.72
N PRO A 53 10.16 -2.36 4.81
CA PRO A 53 9.35 -1.23 5.26
C PRO A 53 9.56 -0.02 4.36
N ALA A 54 8.52 0.80 4.20
CA ALA A 54 8.60 2.05 3.43
C ALA A 54 9.49 3.12 4.09
N ARG A 55 9.71 3.04 5.40
CA ARG A 55 10.51 3.99 6.19
C ARG A 55 10.08 5.45 6.03
N ILE A 56 8.77 5.66 5.89
CA ILE A 56 8.19 7.01 5.80
C ILE A 56 7.90 7.62 7.17
N GLY A 57 8.27 6.95 8.26
CA GLY A 57 7.92 7.33 9.62
C GLY A 57 6.45 7.07 9.92
N LEU A 58 5.81 7.99 10.65
CA LEU A 58 4.35 8.03 10.72
C LEU A 58 3.82 8.58 9.41
N ASN A 59 2.79 7.93 8.86
CA ASN A 59 2.18 8.37 7.61
C ASN A 59 1.25 9.57 7.85
N VAL A 60 1.83 10.74 8.15
CA VAL A 60 1.14 12.01 8.45
C VAL A 60 1.72 13.21 7.69
N GLY A 61 2.74 13.00 6.87
CA GLY A 61 3.44 14.06 6.11
C GLY A 61 2.74 14.45 4.80
N CYS A 62 3.30 15.41 4.10
CA CYS A 62 2.85 15.85 2.78
C CYS A 62 2.77 14.66 1.80
N THR A 63 1.73 14.64 0.98
CA THR A 63 1.48 13.53 0.04
C THR A 63 2.62 13.37 -0.97
N SER A 64 3.01 14.46 -1.65
CA SER A 64 4.06 14.41 -2.66
C SER A 64 5.41 13.99 -2.05
N GLU A 65 5.79 14.56 -0.91
CA GLU A 65 7.04 14.18 -0.22
C GLU A 65 7.07 12.70 0.19
N LEU A 66 5.92 12.16 0.64
CA LEU A 66 5.85 10.74 1.01
C LEU A 66 5.92 9.84 -0.21
N VAL A 67 5.33 10.23 -1.34
CA VAL A 67 5.47 9.49 -2.61
C VAL A 67 6.92 9.48 -3.06
N ASP A 68 7.61 10.62 -3.06
CA ASP A 68 9.03 10.71 -3.42
C ASP A 68 9.92 9.83 -2.50
N ARG A 69 9.57 9.74 -1.21
CA ARG A 69 10.27 8.83 -0.28
C ARG A 69 9.99 7.36 -0.60
N ILE A 70 8.75 7.02 -1.00
CA ILE A 70 8.38 5.67 -1.41
C ILE A 70 9.14 5.30 -2.70
N GLU A 71 9.25 6.21 -3.67
CA GLU A 71 9.99 5.98 -4.91
C GLU A 71 11.47 5.67 -4.64
N ARG A 72 12.15 6.46 -3.80
CA ARG A 72 13.53 6.14 -3.38
C ARG A 72 13.64 4.79 -2.69
N ARG A 73 12.65 4.41 -1.88
CA ARG A 73 12.62 3.08 -1.24
C ARG A 73 12.37 1.95 -2.24
N LEU A 74 11.61 2.19 -3.30
CA LEU A 74 11.45 1.26 -4.42
C LEU A 74 12.78 1.03 -5.13
N GLU A 75 13.49 2.10 -5.49
CA GLU A 75 14.82 2.03 -6.11
C GLU A 75 15.79 1.19 -5.27
N GLU A 76 15.99 1.55 -4.01
CA GLU A 76 16.84 0.79 -3.09
C GLU A 76 16.43 -0.68 -2.94
N HIS A 77 15.13 -0.99 -3.05
CA HIS A 77 14.66 -2.36 -2.90
C HIS A 77 14.80 -3.16 -4.17
N VAL A 78 14.61 -2.55 -5.34
CA VAL A 78 14.89 -3.13 -6.65
C VAL A 78 16.38 -3.44 -6.78
N GLU A 79 17.28 -2.51 -6.44
CA GLU A 79 18.73 -2.73 -6.44
C GLU A 79 19.13 -3.94 -5.60
N ARG A 80 18.52 -4.10 -4.41
CA ARG A 80 18.83 -5.23 -3.50
C ARG A 80 18.25 -6.57 -3.94
N THR A 81 17.17 -6.57 -4.70
CA THR A 81 16.48 -7.80 -5.13
C THR A 81 16.77 -8.18 -6.57
N GLY A 82 17.31 -7.26 -7.38
CA GLY A 82 17.61 -7.44 -8.81
C GLY A 82 16.34 -7.53 -9.68
N ARG A 83 15.17 -7.19 -9.13
CA ARG A 83 13.86 -7.33 -9.79
C ARG A 83 12.93 -6.21 -9.40
N ARG A 84 11.91 -5.91 -10.24
CA ARG A 84 10.79 -5.05 -9.86
C ARG A 84 10.11 -5.61 -8.61
N VAL A 85 9.60 -4.76 -7.75
CA VAL A 85 9.03 -5.13 -6.45
C VAL A 85 7.51 -4.94 -6.40
N VAL A 86 6.84 -5.72 -5.57
CA VAL A 86 5.41 -5.50 -5.29
C VAL A 86 5.27 -4.40 -4.24
N VAL A 87 4.31 -3.50 -4.43
CA VAL A 87 3.90 -2.54 -3.40
C VAL A 87 2.66 -3.08 -2.71
N LEU A 88 2.68 -3.16 -1.38
CA LEU A 88 1.53 -3.52 -0.56
C LEU A 88 1.25 -2.39 0.42
N GLY A 89 0.12 -1.73 0.26
CA GLY A 89 -0.25 -0.59 1.09
C GLY A 89 -1.64 -0.70 1.72
N GLN A 90 -1.75 -0.21 2.95
CA GLN A 90 -3.03 -0.15 3.66
C GLN A 90 -3.55 1.28 3.70
N SER A 91 -4.86 1.47 3.42
CA SER A 91 -5.53 2.77 3.53
C SER A 91 -4.77 3.86 2.76
N ARG A 92 -4.38 4.96 3.41
CA ARG A 92 -3.52 6.00 2.83
C ARG A 92 -2.26 5.43 2.18
N GLY A 93 -1.65 4.42 2.80
CA GLY A 93 -0.45 3.78 2.25
C GLY A 93 -0.69 3.07 0.91
N GLY A 94 -1.90 2.58 0.68
CA GLY A 94 -2.25 1.95 -0.60
C GLY A 94 -2.35 2.96 -1.74
N TRP A 95 -3.03 4.10 -1.55
CA TRP A 95 -3.09 5.09 -2.62
C TRP A 95 -1.77 5.87 -2.78
N LEU A 96 -0.95 6.05 -1.73
CA LEU A 96 0.43 6.52 -1.90
C LEU A 96 1.26 5.53 -2.74
N GLY A 97 1.12 4.22 -2.47
CA GLY A 97 1.75 3.18 -3.26
C GLY A 97 1.27 3.16 -4.71
N ARG A 98 -0.01 3.45 -4.96
CA ARG A 98 -0.57 3.57 -6.30
C ARG A 98 0.02 4.76 -7.07
N LEU A 99 0.19 5.90 -6.40
CA LEU A 99 0.87 7.06 -6.99
C LEU A 99 2.31 6.72 -7.39
N ALA A 100 3.06 6.09 -6.49
CA ALA A 100 4.43 5.67 -6.79
C ALA A 100 4.46 4.64 -7.94
N ALA A 101 3.51 3.70 -7.99
CA ALA A 101 3.41 2.72 -9.07
C ALA A 101 3.07 3.36 -10.42
N ALA A 102 2.23 4.40 -10.44
CA ALA A 102 1.92 5.15 -11.66
C ALA A 102 3.12 5.97 -12.16
N ARG A 103 3.92 6.54 -11.26
CA ARG A 103 5.11 7.33 -11.59
C ARG A 103 6.31 6.45 -11.98
N ARG A 104 6.46 5.29 -11.33
CA ARG A 104 7.61 4.39 -11.49
C ARG A 104 7.16 2.95 -11.82
N PRO A 105 6.43 2.74 -12.94
CA PRO A 105 6.02 1.40 -13.37
C PRO A 105 7.21 0.50 -13.71
N ASP A 106 8.36 1.09 -14.02
CA ASP A 106 9.65 0.44 -14.23
C ASP A 106 10.17 -0.29 -13.00
N LEU A 107 9.78 0.14 -11.79
CA LEU A 107 10.21 -0.45 -10.52
C LEU A 107 9.15 -1.37 -9.88
N VAL A 108 7.89 -1.25 -10.31
CA VAL A 108 6.76 -1.93 -9.65
C VAL A 108 6.30 -3.16 -10.44
N ARG A 109 6.43 -4.34 -9.82
CA ARG A 109 5.96 -5.63 -10.35
C ARG A 109 4.46 -5.84 -10.21
N GLY A 110 3.86 -5.23 -9.20
CA GLY A 110 2.43 -5.30 -8.94
C GLY A 110 2.05 -4.47 -7.73
N LEU A 111 0.78 -4.13 -7.62
CA LEU A 111 0.22 -3.30 -6.55
C LEU A 111 -0.86 -4.06 -5.78
N VAL A 112 -0.80 -4.00 -4.45
CA VAL A 112 -1.85 -4.52 -3.55
C VAL A 112 -2.31 -3.40 -2.64
N THR A 113 -3.61 -3.11 -2.64
CA THR A 113 -4.20 -2.09 -1.77
C THR A 113 -5.23 -2.72 -0.82
N LEU A 114 -5.27 -2.25 0.42
CA LEU A 114 -6.23 -2.69 1.45
C LEU A 114 -7.01 -1.50 1.99
N GLY A 115 -8.31 -1.44 1.70
CA GLY A 115 -9.20 -0.37 2.17
C GLY A 115 -8.68 1.02 1.78
N SER A 116 -8.17 1.16 0.56
CA SER A 116 -7.53 2.38 0.08
C SER A 116 -8.48 3.16 -0.81
N PRO A 117 -8.97 4.33 -0.39
CA PRO A 117 -9.92 5.12 -1.16
C PRO A 117 -9.22 5.86 -2.29
N VAL A 118 -8.90 5.15 -3.38
CA VAL A 118 -8.17 5.67 -4.54
C VAL A 118 -8.99 6.63 -5.39
N LEU A 119 -10.33 6.48 -5.39
CA LEU A 119 -11.22 7.36 -6.17
C LEU A 119 -11.45 8.73 -5.51
N ASP A 120 -11.39 8.77 -4.19
CA ASP A 120 -11.42 10.01 -3.41
C ASP A 120 -10.65 9.83 -2.09
N PRO A 121 -9.37 10.24 -2.02
CA PRO A 121 -8.54 10.13 -0.82
C PRO A 121 -9.09 10.83 0.42
N LEU A 122 -9.93 11.85 0.24
CA LEU A 122 -10.55 12.62 1.32
C LEU A 122 -11.96 12.14 1.67
N GLY A 123 -12.57 11.27 0.87
CA GLY A 123 -13.89 10.65 1.08
C GLY A 123 -13.91 9.62 2.21
N VAL A 124 -13.11 9.81 3.25
CA VAL A 124 -13.01 8.94 4.42
C VAL A 124 -13.86 9.46 5.59
N SER A 125 -13.95 8.67 6.66
CA SER A 125 -14.77 9.03 7.82
C SER A 125 -14.42 10.43 8.38
N PRO A 126 -15.42 11.21 8.83
CA PRO A 126 -15.18 12.56 9.35
C PRO A 126 -14.18 12.63 10.52
N ARG A 127 -13.99 11.54 11.25
CA ARG A 127 -12.98 11.45 12.32
C ARG A 127 -11.57 11.52 11.77
N VAL A 128 -11.30 10.80 10.68
CA VAL A 128 -9.98 10.81 10.01
C VAL A 128 -9.71 12.17 9.40
N VAL A 129 -10.71 12.75 8.70
CA VAL A 129 -10.58 14.10 8.12
C VAL A 129 -10.28 15.14 9.19
N ARG A 130 -10.99 15.11 10.34
CA ARG A 130 -10.70 16.03 11.46
C ARG A 130 -9.29 15.85 12.03
N ALA A 131 -8.84 14.60 12.19
CA ALA A 131 -7.48 14.33 12.65
C ALA A 131 -6.44 14.87 11.66
N ALA A 132 -6.63 14.66 10.36
CA ALA A 132 -5.74 15.18 9.33
C ALA A 132 -5.72 16.73 9.32
N ARG A 133 -6.90 17.39 9.43
CA ARG A 133 -6.95 18.86 9.54
C ARG A 133 -6.36 19.41 10.84
N ALA A 134 -6.34 18.64 11.93
CA ALA A 134 -5.60 19.05 13.12
C ALA A 134 -4.08 19.08 12.86
N LEU A 135 -3.57 18.15 12.07
CA LEU A 135 -2.16 18.14 11.65
C LEU A 135 -1.81 19.34 10.76
N THR A 136 -2.70 19.76 9.85
CA THR A 136 -2.45 20.97 9.03
C THR A 136 -2.34 22.22 9.88
N ARG A 137 -3.13 22.33 10.97
CA ARG A 137 -3.02 23.45 11.91
C ARG A 137 -1.68 23.45 12.65
N LEU A 138 -1.18 22.28 13.05
CA LEU A 138 0.14 22.15 13.68
C LEU A 138 1.25 22.46 12.68
N SER A 139 1.12 22.03 11.42
CA SER A 139 2.04 22.40 10.35
C SER A 139 2.10 23.91 10.15
N ALA A 140 0.95 24.58 10.12
CA ALA A 140 0.87 26.06 10.03
C ALA A 140 1.53 26.78 11.22
N LEU A 141 1.67 26.12 12.37
CA LEU A 141 2.42 26.61 13.54
C LEU A 141 3.93 26.27 13.48
N GLY A 142 4.41 25.74 12.35
CA GLY A 142 5.82 25.44 12.14
C GLY A 142 6.27 24.03 12.54
N VAL A 143 5.36 23.11 12.88
CA VAL A 143 5.74 21.70 13.14
C VAL A 143 6.06 21.01 11.82
N PRO A 144 7.31 20.56 11.59
CA PRO A 144 7.73 20.01 10.31
C PRO A 144 7.22 18.58 10.09
N GLY A 145 7.17 18.16 8.81
CA GLY A 145 6.90 16.78 8.43
C GLY A 145 5.43 16.35 8.55
N LEU A 146 4.52 17.31 8.66
CA LEU A 146 3.07 17.09 8.71
C LEU A 146 2.40 17.47 7.38
N LEU A 147 1.18 16.97 7.19
CA LEU A 147 0.26 17.47 6.17
C LEU A 147 0.06 18.97 6.33
N ASP A 148 0.00 19.69 5.23
CA ASP A 148 -0.36 21.10 5.14
C ASP A 148 -1.67 21.29 4.35
N GLU A 149 -2.11 22.52 4.20
CA GLU A 149 -3.36 22.83 3.47
C GLU A 149 -3.25 22.53 1.97
N ASP A 150 -2.03 22.58 1.40
CA ASP A 150 -1.76 22.22 0.01
C ASP A 150 -2.13 20.77 -0.29
N CYS A 151 -2.02 19.88 0.70
CA CYS A 151 -2.44 18.48 0.59
C CYS A 151 -3.97 18.27 0.61
N PHE A 152 -4.78 19.31 0.83
CA PHE A 152 -6.24 19.25 0.85
C PHE A 152 -6.91 20.01 -0.27
N THR A 153 -6.37 21.18 -0.67
CA THR A 153 -7.04 22.10 -1.58
C THR A 153 -6.09 22.73 -2.59
N GLY A 154 -4.78 22.55 -2.43
CA GLY A 154 -3.76 23.18 -3.27
C GLY A 154 -3.22 22.28 -4.40
N PRO A 155 -2.13 22.72 -5.06
CA PRO A 155 -1.49 22.01 -6.16
C PRO A 155 -1.12 20.55 -5.83
N CYS A 156 -0.62 20.28 -4.63
CA CYS A 156 -0.31 18.91 -4.18
C CYS A 156 -1.55 18.01 -4.25
N TYR A 157 -2.69 18.48 -3.73
CA TYR A 157 -3.94 17.71 -3.78
C TYR A 157 -4.39 17.46 -5.24
N HIS A 158 -4.46 18.51 -6.05
CA HIS A 158 -4.96 18.42 -7.43
C HIS A 158 -4.07 17.54 -8.31
N THR A 159 -2.75 17.66 -8.21
CA THR A 159 -1.81 16.84 -8.97
C THR A 159 -1.92 15.37 -8.58
N ASN A 160 -1.99 15.06 -7.29
CA ASN A 160 -2.04 13.68 -6.85
C ASN A 160 -3.41 13.03 -7.12
N THR A 161 -4.53 13.76 -7.00
CA THR A 161 -5.86 13.24 -7.35
C THR A 161 -6.01 13.00 -8.85
N ALA A 162 -5.47 13.88 -9.71
CA ALA A 162 -5.42 13.66 -11.15
C ALA A 162 -4.60 12.41 -11.50
N SER A 163 -3.46 12.20 -10.83
CA SER A 163 -2.62 11.01 -11.00
C SER A 163 -3.32 9.72 -10.51
N LEU A 164 -4.15 9.80 -9.46
CA LEU A 164 -4.96 8.68 -9.00
C LEU A 164 -6.10 8.35 -9.96
N ALA A 165 -6.65 9.32 -10.66
CA ALA A 165 -7.69 9.11 -11.65
C ALA A 165 -7.16 8.50 -12.97
N ALA A 166 -5.88 8.63 -13.26
CA ALA A 166 -5.25 8.02 -14.44
C ALA A 166 -5.18 6.49 -14.30
N GLU A 167 -5.28 5.77 -15.41
CA GLU A 167 -5.11 4.32 -15.44
C GLU A 167 -3.67 3.91 -15.08
N LEU A 168 -3.53 2.80 -14.37
CA LEU A 168 -2.22 2.17 -14.18
C LEU A 168 -1.76 1.54 -15.50
N PRO A 169 -0.46 1.59 -15.80
CA PRO A 169 0.07 0.89 -16.95
C PRO A 169 -0.23 -0.63 -16.88
N PRO A 170 -0.55 -1.29 -18.01
CA PRO A 170 -0.84 -2.74 -18.03
C PRO A 170 0.29 -3.61 -17.48
N SER A 171 1.53 -3.07 -17.45
CA SER A 171 2.70 -3.74 -16.88
C SER A 171 2.68 -3.82 -15.35
N VAL A 172 1.72 -3.14 -14.68
CA VAL A 172 1.55 -3.12 -13.22
C VAL A 172 0.19 -3.73 -12.87
N PRO A 173 0.08 -5.06 -12.77
CA PRO A 173 -1.15 -5.69 -12.29
C PRO A 173 -1.47 -5.24 -10.88
N ALA A 174 -2.75 -4.99 -10.60
CA ALA A 174 -3.18 -4.48 -9.32
C ALA A 174 -4.29 -5.34 -8.70
N LEU A 175 -4.29 -5.43 -7.37
CA LEU A 175 -5.28 -6.14 -6.56
C LEU A 175 -5.77 -5.22 -5.45
N ALA A 176 -7.05 -4.88 -5.45
CA ALA A 176 -7.65 -3.97 -4.49
C ALA A 176 -8.62 -4.69 -3.56
N PHE A 177 -8.35 -4.69 -2.26
CA PHE A 177 -9.24 -5.25 -1.25
C PHE A 177 -10.10 -4.15 -0.63
N ALA A 178 -11.40 -4.40 -0.58
CA ALA A 178 -12.38 -3.52 0.04
C ALA A 178 -13.33 -4.31 0.95
N SER A 179 -14.10 -3.61 1.77
CA SER A 179 -15.10 -4.23 2.64
C SER A 179 -16.31 -3.32 2.84
N ARG A 180 -17.52 -3.84 2.66
CA ARG A 180 -18.77 -3.15 3.04
C ARG A 180 -18.91 -2.93 4.55
N LEU A 181 -18.10 -3.59 5.36
CA LEU A 181 -18.05 -3.40 6.81
C LEU A 181 -17.02 -2.35 7.24
N ASP A 182 -16.31 -1.75 6.28
CA ASP A 182 -15.38 -0.67 6.54
C ASP A 182 -16.15 0.63 6.87
N ARG A 183 -15.88 1.16 8.07
CA ARG A 183 -16.50 2.41 8.54
C ARG A 183 -15.54 3.62 8.45
N VAL A 184 -14.39 3.42 7.83
CA VAL A 184 -13.37 4.46 7.65
C VAL A 184 -13.30 4.90 6.19
N ALA A 185 -13.12 3.96 5.29
CA ALA A 185 -13.09 4.18 3.85
C ALA A 185 -14.32 3.49 3.22
N PRO A 186 -15.27 4.22 2.61
CA PRO A 186 -16.36 3.64 1.84
C PRO A 186 -15.81 2.67 0.80
N TRP A 187 -16.38 1.47 0.74
CA TRP A 187 -15.88 0.42 -0.15
C TRP A 187 -15.92 0.82 -1.63
N GLU A 188 -16.90 1.66 -1.99
CA GLU A 188 -17.06 2.21 -3.34
C GLU A 188 -15.83 3.02 -3.76
N LEU A 189 -15.24 3.78 -2.85
CA LEU A 189 -14.05 4.60 -3.12
C LEU A 189 -12.75 3.78 -3.21
N CYS A 190 -12.81 2.51 -2.80
CA CYS A 190 -11.68 1.58 -2.89
C CYS A 190 -11.69 0.75 -4.19
N GLN A 191 -12.68 0.96 -5.08
CA GLN A 191 -12.80 0.26 -6.36
C GLN A 191 -11.88 0.90 -7.41
N ASP A 192 -10.62 0.47 -7.46
CA ASP A 192 -9.68 0.96 -8.47
C ASP A 192 -10.02 0.36 -9.84
N PRO A 193 -10.34 1.16 -10.87
CA PRO A 193 -10.68 0.66 -12.21
C PRO A 193 -9.53 -0.12 -12.88
N SER A 194 -8.29 0.13 -12.46
CA SER A 194 -7.10 -0.56 -12.95
C SER A 194 -6.77 -1.86 -12.19
N ALA A 195 -7.60 -2.25 -11.21
CA ALA A 195 -7.30 -3.38 -10.34
C ALA A 195 -8.37 -4.47 -10.39
N GLU A 196 -7.97 -5.70 -10.10
CA GLU A 196 -8.91 -6.74 -9.70
C GLU A 196 -9.44 -6.41 -8.29
N CYS A 197 -10.73 -6.04 -8.19
CA CYS A 197 -11.34 -5.65 -6.93
C CYS A 197 -11.92 -6.86 -6.19
N VAL A 198 -11.57 -7.02 -4.92
CA VAL A 198 -11.95 -8.15 -4.07
C VAL A 198 -12.62 -7.66 -2.80
N GLU A 199 -13.83 -8.15 -2.54
CA GLU A 199 -14.50 -7.88 -1.28
C GLU A 199 -14.11 -8.91 -0.21
N ILE A 200 -13.73 -8.41 1.00
CA ILE A 200 -13.55 -9.23 2.19
C ILE A 200 -14.37 -8.66 3.35
N ARG A 201 -14.90 -9.53 4.22
CA ARG A 201 -15.73 -9.10 5.37
C ARG A 201 -14.89 -8.71 6.58
N SER A 202 -14.37 -7.49 6.59
CA SER A 202 -13.46 -7.00 7.64
C SER A 202 -13.73 -5.54 7.99
N SER A 203 -13.36 -5.12 9.18
CA SER A 203 -13.24 -3.68 9.49
C SER A 203 -11.95 -3.13 8.86
N HIS A 204 -11.86 -1.82 8.71
CA HIS A 204 -10.74 -1.12 8.06
C HIS A 204 -9.36 -1.57 8.54
N THR A 205 -9.10 -1.44 9.85
CA THR A 205 -7.80 -1.76 10.43
C THR A 205 -7.51 -3.26 10.51
N ALA A 206 -8.53 -4.09 10.37
CA ALA A 206 -8.40 -5.53 10.49
C ALA A 206 -8.27 -6.26 9.16
N MET A 207 -8.32 -5.58 8.02
CA MET A 207 -8.18 -6.20 6.69
C MET A 207 -6.86 -6.98 6.57
N GLY A 208 -5.75 -6.37 6.95
CA GLY A 208 -4.43 -7.03 6.97
C GLY A 208 -4.27 -8.14 8.02
N LEU A 209 -5.31 -8.38 8.85
CA LEU A 209 -5.38 -9.46 9.83
C LEU A 209 -6.42 -10.53 9.47
N HIS A 210 -7.08 -10.40 8.31
CA HIS A 210 -8.12 -11.32 7.87
C HIS A 210 -7.52 -12.50 7.11
N PRO A 211 -7.85 -13.77 7.45
CA PRO A 211 -7.30 -14.94 6.75
C PRO A 211 -7.58 -14.93 5.24
N ASP A 212 -8.77 -14.49 4.81
CA ASP A 212 -9.13 -14.44 3.39
C ASP A 212 -8.22 -13.51 2.58
N PHE A 213 -7.73 -12.41 3.19
CA PHE A 213 -6.73 -11.56 2.54
C PHE A 213 -5.52 -12.38 2.10
N TYR A 214 -4.93 -13.15 2.98
CA TYR A 214 -3.74 -13.97 2.67
C TYR A 214 -4.04 -15.14 1.74
N ARG A 215 -5.24 -15.73 1.85
CA ARG A 215 -5.66 -16.83 0.98
C ARG A 215 -5.79 -16.39 -0.48
N ILE A 216 -6.32 -15.19 -0.70
CA ILE A 216 -6.50 -14.62 -2.03
C ILE A 216 -5.19 -14.02 -2.56
N LEU A 217 -4.43 -13.35 -1.71
CA LEU A 217 -3.15 -12.72 -2.07
C LEU A 217 -2.10 -13.76 -2.50
N ARG A 218 -2.04 -14.91 -1.82
CA ARG A 218 -0.99 -15.91 -2.02
C ARG A 218 -0.82 -16.34 -3.48
N PRO A 219 -1.85 -16.83 -4.19
CA PRO A 219 -1.69 -17.27 -5.58
C PRO A 219 -1.29 -16.12 -6.52
N LYS A 220 -1.74 -14.91 -6.26
CA LYS A 220 -1.38 -13.73 -7.06
C LYS A 220 0.11 -13.39 -6.89
N LEU A 221 0.60 -13.33 -5.65
CA LEU A 221 2.02 -13.09 -5.39
C LEU A 221 2.90 -14.21 -5.96
N ALA A 222 2.49 -15.48 -5.85
CA ALA A 222 3.22 -16.61 -6.41
C ALA A 222 3.33 -16.50 -7.94
N ALA A 223 2.24 -16.14 -8.62
CA ALA A 223 2.24 -15.90 -10.06
C ALA A 223 3.16 -14.73 -10.45
N TRP A 224 3.15 -13.64 -9.67
CA TRP A 224 4.06 -12.51 -9.90
C TRP A 224 5.53 -12.85 -9.62
N ALA A 225 5.79 -13.74 -8.68
CA ALA A 225 7.14 -14.20 -8.37
C ALA A 225 7.72 -15.13 -9.43
N ALA A 226 6.87 -15.98 -10.03
CA ALA A 226 7.27 -16.95 -11.05
C ALA A 226 7.53 -16.34 -12.44
N ALA A 227 6.94 -15.17 -12.74
CA ALA A 227 7.16 -14.51 -14.00
C ALA A 227 8.58 -13.92 -14.09
N ASP A 228 9.27 -14.19 -15.19
CA ASP A 228 10.57 -13.58 -15.49
C ASP A 228 10.41 -12.06 -15.62
N ASP A 229 11.07 -11.34 -14.74
CA ASP A 229 10.91 -9.90 -14.60
C ASP A 229 12.17 -9.27 -14.03
N LEU A 230 13.18 -9.22 -14.90
CA LEU A 230 14.42 -8.52 -14.58
C LEU A 230 14.13 -7.01 -14.50
N ALA A 231 14.70 -6.35 -13.51
CA ALA A 231 14.69 -4.89 -13.48
C ALA A 231 15.37 -4.35 -14.76
N PRO A 232 14.89 -3.22 -15.31
CA PRO A 232 15.61 -2.57 -16.40
C PRO A 232 17.04 -2.28 -15.94
N SER A 233 18.02 -2.54 -16.83
CA SER A 233 19.41 -2.22 -16.54
C SER A 233 19.53 -0.73 -16.26
N PRO A 234 20.30 -0.33 -15.24
CA PRO A 234 20.57 1.08 -15.01
C PRO A 234 21.23 1.67 -16.28
N VAL A 235 20.64 2.74 -16.80
CA VAL A 235 21.17 3.52 -17.93
C VAL A 235 22.30 4.40 -17.43
#